data_1d453f9b3043a0ec657753b9246e9e93
#
_entry.id   1d453f9b3043a0ec657753b9246e9e93
#
_cell.length_a   1.000
_cell.length_b   1.000
_cell.length_c   1.000
_cell.angle_alpha   90.00
_cell.angle_beta   90.00
_cell.angle_gamma   90.00
#
_symmetry.space_group_name_H-M   'P 1'
#
loop_
_entity.id
_entity.type
_entity.pdbx_description
1 polymer ?
#
loop_
_entity_poly.entity_id
_entity_poly.type
_entity_poly.pdbx_seq_one_letter_code
_entity_poly.pdbx_strand_id
1 'polypeptide(L)'
;MKNTQSLKLNRDFRRAYKGDNFVGGYTVVYIKKNKYQFNRLGLRVGKATGKAVTRNRLKRLMRESYRLMEDDIEKGYDFIIVGKTQSQIQGDIRFAMRKLGLIK
;
A
#
# COMPACT_ATOMS: atom_id res chain seq x y z
N MET A 1 13.55 -1.85 -2.97
CA MET A 1 12.92 -2.71 -1.94
C MET A 1 13.40 -4.14 -2.14
N LYS A 2 13.77 -4.79 -1.05
CA LYS A 2 14.42 -6.11 -1.13
C LYS A 2 13.47 -7.25 -1.49
N ASN A 3 12.28 -7.23 -0.91
CA ASN A 3 11.34 -8.35 -0.99
C ASN A 3 10.01 -7.95 -1.61
N THR A 4 9.97 -6.85 -2.31
CA THR A 4 8.74 -6.30 -2.86
C THR A 4 8.93 -5.90 -4.31
N GLN A 5 7.99 -6.30 -5.15
CA GLN A 5 7.93 -5.91 -6.56
C GLN A 5 6.71 -5.04 -6.79
N SER A 6 6.69 -4.34 -7.90
CA SER A 6 5.54 -3.51 -8.27
C SER A 6 4.39 -4.35 -8.78
N LEU A 7 3.19 -4.03 -8.33
CA LEU A 7 1.96 -4.61 -8.86
C LEU A 7 1.57 -3.82 -10.11
N LYS A 8 1.51 -4.47 -11.27
CA LYS A 8 1.39 -3.78 -12.56
C LYS A 8 0.12 -4.10 -13.34
N LEU A 9 -0.36 -5.36 -13.28
CA LEU A 9 -1.47 -5.79 -14.12
C LEU A 9 -2.81 -5.45 -13.49
N ASN A 10 -3.76 -4.99 -14.32
CA ASN A 10 -5.09 -4.64 -13.84
C ASN A 10 -5.81 -5.82 -13.17
N ARG A 11 -5.60 -7.04 -13.68
CA ARG A 11 -6.21 -8.23 -13.07
C ARG A 11 -5.69 -8.47 -11.66
N ASP A 12 -4.42 -8.15 -11.40
CA ASP A 12 -3.82 -8.32 -10.08
C ASP A 12 -4.37 -7.27 -9.11
N PHE A 13 -4.56 -6.03 -9.58
CA PHE A 13 -5.22 -5.00 -8.79
C PHE A 13 -6.65 -5.39 -8.42
N ARG A 14 -7.41 -5.89 -9.41
CA ARG A 14 -8.80 -6.30 -9.15
C ARG A 14 -8.86 -7.43 -8.13
N ARG A 15 -7.92 -8.39 -8.20
CA ARG A 15 -7.86 -9.47 -7.23
C ARG A 15 -7.55 -8.95 -5.83
N ALA A 16 -6.58 -8.05 -5.71
CA ALA A 16 -6.19 -7.51 -4.42
C ALA A 16 -7.29 -6.68 -3.78
N TYR A 17 -8.08 -5.95 -4.56
CA TYR A 17 -9.22 -5.19 -4.04
C TYR A 17 -10.29 -6.08 -3.40
N LYS A 18 -10.32 -7.36 -3.73
CA LYS A 18 -11.27 -8.31 -3.15
C LYS A 18 -10.80 -8.91 -1.83
N GLY A 19 -9.56 -8.61 -1.43
CA GLY A 19 -9.01 -9.10 -0.17
C GLY A 19 -9.46 -8.26 1.01
N ASP A 20 -8.79 -8.45 2.14
CA ASP A 20 -9.04 -7.68 3.33
C ASP A 20 -8.60 -6.23 3.14
N ASN A 21 -9.21 -5.33 3.88
CA ASN A 21 -8.82 -3.93 3.82
C ASN A 21 -8.94 -3.26 5.18
N PHE A 22 -8.28 -2.12 5.30
CA PHE A 22 -8.41 -1.23 6.45
C PHE A 22 -8.54 0.20 5.92
N VAL A 23 -9.59 0.88 6.34
CA VAL A 23 -9.85 2.27 5.95
C VAL A 23 -9.36 3.19 7.06
N GLY A 24 -8.27 3.89 6.79
CA GLY A 24 -7.74 4.91 7.70
C GLY A 24 -8.22 6.31 7.32
N GLY A 25 -7.77 7.30 8.09
CA GLY A 25 -8.11 8.68 7.81
C GLY A 25 -7.45 9.24 6.55
N TYR A 26 -6.26 8.75 6.24
CA TYR A 26 -5.43 9.28 5.15
C TYR A 26 -5.19 8.28 4.04
N THR A 27 -5.36 6.99 4.31
CA THR A 27 -5.14 5.93 3.32
C THR A 27 -6.15 4.81 3.49
N VAL A 28 -6.30 4.02 2.42
CA VAL A 28 -6.97 2.72 2.50
C VAL A 28 -5.95 1.68 2.06
N VAL A 29 -5.79 0.62 2.83
CA VAL A 29 -4.85 -0.45 2.52
C VAL A 29 -5.63 -1.72 2.23
N TYR A 30 -5.39 -2.31 1.05
CA TYR A 30 -5.96 -3.61 0.67
C TYR A 30 -4.85 -4.64 0.67
N ILE A 31 -5.16 -5.85 1.13
CA ILE A 31 -4.21 -6.96 1.11
C ILE A 31 -4.88 -8.22 0.56
N LYS A 32 -4.06 -9.02 -0.12
CA LYS A 32 -4.49 -10.33 -0.60
C LYS A 32 -3.28 -11.26 -0.62
N LYS A 33 -3.40 -12.43 -0.02
CA LYS A 33 -2.32 -13.40 -0.06
C LYS A 33 -2.04 -13.84 -1.50
N ASN A 34 -0.75 -13.90 -1.86
CA ASN A 34 -0.35 -14.31 -3.21
C ASN A 34 0.33 -15.68 -3.18
N LYS A 35 0.82 -16.13 -4.35
CA LYS A 35 1.49 -17.44 -4.49
C LYS A 35 2.99 -17.36 -4.32
N TYR A 36 3.52 -16.14 -4.15
CA TYR A 36 4.96 -15.90 -4.17
C TYR A 36 5.51 -15.83 -2.76
N GLN A 37 6.83 -15.83 -2.66
CA GLN A 37 7.51 -15.64 -1.39
C GLN A 37 7.99 -14.20 -1.21
N PHE A 38 7.44 -13.30 -2.00
CA PHE A 38 7.71 -11.86 -1.93
C PHE A 38 6.40 -11.10 -2.02
N ASN A 39 6.44 -9.84 -1.60
CA ASN A 39 5.28 -8.96 -1.66
C ASN A 39 5.22 -8.23 -2.99
N ARG A 40 4.03 -7.83 -3.39
CA ARG A 40 3.84 -6.93 -4.53
C ARG A 40 3.06 -5.72 -4.05
N LEU A 41 3.48 -4.54 -4.49
CA LEU A 41 2.94 -3.26 -4.01
C LEU A 41 2.38 -2.46 -5.16
N GLY A 42 1.11 -2.07 -5.05
CA GLY A 42 0.47 -1.11 -5.94
C GLY A 42 0.11 0.15 -5.18
N LEU A 43 0.30 1.29 -5.80
CA LEU A 43 -0.02 2.58 -5.23
C LEU A 43 -1.05 3.28 -6.09
N ARG A 44 -2.08 3.84 -5.45
CA ARG A 44 -3.15 4.56 -6.14
C ARG A 44 -3.41 5.89 -5.45
N VAL A 45 -3.57 6.92 -6.25
CA VAL A 45 -3.97 8.24 -5.78
C VAL A 45 -5.03 8.76 -6.75
N GLY A 46 -6.20 9.11 -6.24
CA GLY A 46 -7.29 9.60 -7.07
C GLY A 46 -7.00 10.97 -7.69
N LYS A 47 -7.64 11.25 -8.83
CA LYS A 47 -7.49 12.53 -9.51
C LYS A 47 -7.96 13.70 -8.63
N ALA A 48 -8.93 13.46 -7.76
CA ALA A 48 -9.45 14.46 -6.85
C ALA A 48 -8.43 14.92 -5.82
N THR A 49 -7.34 14.18 -5.63
CA THR A 49 -6.30 14.53 -4.66
C THR A 49 -5.46 15.74 -5.10
N GLY A 50 -5.43 16.03 -6.40
CA GLY A 50 -4.71 17.19 -6.92
C GLY A 50 -4.06 16.95 -8.27
N LYS A 51 -3.15 17.84 -8.63
CA LYS A 51 -2.42 17.79 -9.89
C LYS A 51 -1.43 16.62 -9.91
N ALA A 52 -0.92 16.30 -11.12
CA ALA A 52 0.01 15.20 -11.31
C ALA A 52 1.24 15.29 -10.41
N VAL A 53 1.79 16.49 -10.21
CA VAL A 53 2.94 16.70 -9.34
C VAL A 53 2.61 16.30 -7.90
N THR A 54 1.45 16.73 -7.41
CA THR A 54 0.99 16.41 -6.05
C THR A 54 0.77 14.91 -5.89
N ARG A 55 0.13 14.29 -6.89
CA ARG A 55 -0.12 12.83 -6.84
C ARG A 55 1.18 12.04 -6.87
N ASN A 56 2.15 12.45 -7.66
CA ASN A 56 3.46 11.78 -7.73
C ASN A 56 4.21 11.91 -6.41
N ARG A 57 4.15 13.08 -5.78
CA ARG A 57 4.75 13.30 -4.47
C ARG A 57 4.12 12.40 -3.42
N LEU A 58 2.79 12.26 -3.45
CA LEU A 58 2.06 11.41 -2.53
C LEU A 58 2.44 9.94 -2.72
N LYS A 59 2.54 9.49 -3.97
CA LYS A 59 2.98 8.12 -4.26
C LYS A 59 4.38 7.85 -3.74
N ARG A 60 5.28 8.84 -3.90
CA ARG A 60 6.65 8.72 -3.38
C ARG A 60 6.64 8.58 -1.86
N LEU A 61 5.83 9.37 -1.19
CA LEU A 61 5.72 9.32 0.26
C LEU A 61 5.18 7.97 0.72
N MET A 62 4.16 7.44 0.04
CA MET A 62 3.60 6.11 0.36
C MET A 62 4.64 5.01 0.15
N ARG A 63 5.38 5.07 -0.95
CA ARG A 63 6.42 4.09 -1.25
C ARG A 63 7.52 4.12 -0.19
N GLU A 64 7.95 5.31 0.20
CA GLU A 64 8.97 5.48 1.23
C GLU A 64 8.50 4.97 2.57
N SER A 65 7.24 5.24 2.92
CA SER A 65 6.65 4.76 4.18
C SER A 65 6.62 3.23 4.22
N TYR A 66 6.25 2.60 3.10
CA TYR A 66 6.27 1.14 3.00
C TYR A 66 7.70 0.61 3.12
N ARG A 67 8.65 1.24 2.41
CA ARG A 67 10.05 0.80 2.42
C ARG A 67 10.63 0.79 3.83
N LEU A 68 10.29 1.79 4.65
CA LEU A 68 10.81 1.90 6.01
C LEU A 68 10.32 0.79 6.93
N MET A 69 9.21 0.14 6.60
CA MET A 69 8.65 -0.94 7.41
C MET A 69 8.68 -2.31 6.72
N GLU A 70 9.32 -2.39 5.55
CA GLU A 70 9.28 -3.61 4.72
C GLU A 70 9.78 -4.85 5.47
N ASP A 71 10.85 -4.70 6.25
CA ASP A 71 11.44 -5.84 6.96
C ASP A 71 10.52 -6.38 8.06
N ASP A 72 9.59 -5.57 8.54
CA ASP A 72 8.64 -5.96 9.59
C ASP A 72 7.35 -6.54 9.03
N ILE A 73 7.16 -6.49 7.70
CA ILE A 73 5.94 -6.94 7.05
C ILE A 73 6.11 -8.39 6.62
N GLU A 74 5.08 -9.20 6.85
CA GLU A 74 5.07 -10.58 6.38
C GLU A 74 5.10 -10.64 4.86
N LYS A 75 5.74 -11.69 4.33
CA LYS A 75 5.92 -11.89 2.90
C LYS A 75 4.77 -12.70 2.31
N GLY A 76 4.58 -12.58 1.01
CA GLY A 76 3.59 -13.37 0.29
C GLY A 76 2.25 -12.69 0.14
N TYR A 77 2.22 -11.35 0.15
CA TYR A 77 0.99 -10.58 0.01
C TYR A 77 1.07 -9.58 -1.13
N ASP A 78 -0.07 -9.34 -1.75
CA ASP A 78 -0.26 -8.21 -2.64
C ASP A 78 -0.88 -7.08 -1.82
N PHE A 79 -0.29 -5.89 -1.90
CA PHE A 79 -0.77 -4.70 -1.19
C PHE A 79 -1.20 -3.65 -2.20
N ILE A 80 -2.32 -2.99 -1.93
CA ILE A 80 -2.67 -1.75 -2.62
C ILE A 80 -2.85 -0.69 -1.55
N ILE A 81 -2.11 0.40 -1.68
CA ILE A 81 -2.24 1.55 -0.79
C ILE A 81 -2.86 2.69 -1.59
N VAL A 82 -4.04 3.14 -1.15
CA VAL A 82 -4.75 4.24 -1.79
C VAL A 82 -4.59 5.47 -0.90
N GLY A 83 -3.91 6.48 -1.40
CA GLY A 83 -3.67 7.71 -0.66
C GLY A 83 -4.82 8.69 -0.83
N LYS A 84 -5.22 9.33 0.27
CA LYS A 84 -6.28 10.33 0.29
C LYS A 84 -5.72 11.73 0.51
N THR A 85 -4.76 11.89 1.42
CA THR A 85 -4.13 13.17 1.73
C THR A 85 -2.65 12.97 2.01
N GLN A 86 -1.90 14.06 2.11
CA GLN A 86 -0.46 13.99 2.37
C GLN A 86 -0.11 13.86 3.85
N SER A 87 -1.05 14.20 4.75
CA SER A 87 -0.75 14.27 6.19
C SER A 87 -0.70 12.88 6.81
N GLN A 88 0.32 12.63 7.62
CA GLN A 88 0.43 11.46 8.50
C GLN A 88 0.30 10.09 7.80
N ILE A 89 0.65 10.03 6.52
CA ILE A 89 0.51 8.79 5.74
C ILE A 89 1.33 7.66 6.35
N GLN A 90 2.56 7.92 6.79
CA GLN A 90 3.42 6.87 7.33
C GLN A 90 2.79 6.20 8.55
N GLY A 91 2.29 6.98 9.50
CA GLY A 91 1.63 6.45 10.68
C GLY A 91 0.35 5.71 10.35
N ASP A 92 -0.41 6.23 9.39
CA ASP A 92 -1.66 5.62 8.97
C ASP A 92 -1.43 4.25 8.32
N ILE A 93 -0.41 4.14 7.46
CA ILE A 93 -0.06 2.87 6.81
C ILE A 93 0.43 1.86 7.85
N ARG A 94 1.29 2.26 8.76
CA ARG A 94 1.78 1.36 9.81
C ARG A 94 0.64 0.87 10.71
N PHE A 95 -0.28 1.76 11.06
CA PHE A 95 -1.45 1.40 11.86
C PHE A 95 -2.32 0.40 11.11
N ALA A 96 -2.56 0.62 9.81
CA ALA A 96 -3.34 -0.29 8.98
C ALA A 96 -2.69 -1.66 8.89
N MET A 97 -1.38 -1.73 8.68
CA MET A 97 -0.64 -2.99 8.61
C MET A 97 -0.75 -3.76 9.92
N ARG A 98 -0.68 -3.06 11.05
CA ARG A 98 -0.83 -3.68 12.37
C ARG A 98 -2.23 -4.22 12.57
N LYS A 99 -3.26 -3.47 12.19
CA LYS A 99 -4.66 -3.90 12.30
C LYS A 99 -4.96 -5.10 11.41
N LEU A 100 -4.30 -5.19 10.26
CA LEU A 100 -4.46 -6.33 9.36
C LEU A 100 -3.60 -7.53 9.77
N GLY A 101 -2.80 -7.40 10.83
CA GLY A 101 -2.00 -8.50 11.35
C GLY A 101 -0.71 -8.76 10.60
N LEU A 102 -0.23 -7.82 9.81
CA LEU A 102 0.95 -8.00 8.96
C LEU A 102 2.25 -7.54 9.63
N ILE A 103 2.16 -6.73 10.66
CA ILE A 103 3.30 -6.36 11.52
C ILE A 103 2.86 -6.46 12.97
N LYS A 104 3.83 -6.71 13.82
CA LYS A 104 3.57 -6.85 15.26
C LYS A 104 3.58 -5.51 15.98
#